data_a5df9ab6462edc1b19f7aa1b80cbb9b3
#
_entry.id   a5df9ab6462edc1b19f7aa1b80cbb9b3
#
_cell.length_a   1.000
_cell.length_b   1.000
_cell.length_c   1.000
_cell.angle_alpha   90.00
_cell.angle_beta   90.00
_cell.angle_gamma   90.00
#
_symmetry.space_group_name_H-M   'P 1'
#
loop_
_entity.id
_entity.type
_entity.pdbx_description
1 polymer ?
#
loop_
_entity_poly.entity_id
_entity_poly.type
_entity_poly.pdbx_seq_one_letter_code
_entity_poly.pdbx_strand_id
1 'polypeptide(L)'
;MIQIISLVRTFVNSDFSVSERNWREELSRMSIPISVKNDVLLSKTLHSLINDGRVSCELGEELHTNAPLPGLTALAMMIKKARFGDSIFFNENLHVNTTNVCTLACRFCAFRKGPRH
;
A
#
# COMPACT_ATOMS: atom_id res chain seq x y z
N MET A 1 12.34 -28.73 -9.10
CA MET A 1 12.84 -27.38 -8.79
C MET A 1 12.05 -26.40 -9.63
N ILE A 2 11.13 -25.64 -9.02
CA ILE A 2 10.33 -24.65 -9.74
C ILE A 2 11.18 -23.38 -9.80
N GLN A 3 11.68 -23.07 -11.00
CA GLN A 3 12.38 -21.82 -11.21
C GLN A 3 11.34 -20.74 -11.53
N ILE A 4 11.06 -19.90 -10.54
CA ILE A 4 10.25 -18.68 -10.75
C ILE A 4 11.20 -17.65 -11.33
N ILE A 5 11.12 -17.42 -12.62
CA ILE A 5 11.80 -16.30 -13.26
C ILE A 5 10.89 -15.10 -13.06
N SER A 6 11.16 -14.31 -12.03
CA SER A 6 10.53 -13.00 -11.86
C SER A 6 11.38 -11.95 -12.56
N LEU A 7 10.88 -11.44 -13.66
CA LEU A 7 11.45 -10.26 -14.30
C LEU A 7 10.82 -9.03 -13.64
N VAL A 8 11.48 -8.50 -12.64
CA VAL A 8 11.06 -7.23 -12.01
C VAL A 8 11.72 -6.10 -12.78
N ARG A 9 10.97 -5.39 -13.60
CA ARG A 9 11.36 -4.07 -14.08
C ARG A 9 10.93 -3.03 -13.07
N THR A 10 11.87 -2.54 -12.29
CA THR A 10 11.65 -1.38 -11.42
C THR A 10 12.02 -0.13 -12.21
N PHE A 11 11.04 0.64 -12.63
CA PHE A 11 11.27 1.99 -13.13
C PHE A 11 11.41 2.91 -11.93
N VAL A 12 12.65 3.15 -11.52
CA VAL A 12 12.96 4.18 -10.51
C VAL A 12 13.38 5.41 -11.29
N ASN A 13 12.66 6.51 -11.09
CA ASN A 13 13.18 7.81 -11.53
C ASN A 13 14.47 8.06 -10.74
N SER A 14 15.59 8.38 -11.43
CA SER A 14 16.93 8.49 -10.84
C SER A 14 17.05 9.49 -9.70
N ASP A 15 16.07 10.36 -9.53
CA ASP A 15 16.04 11.40 -8.50
C ASP A 15 15.26 10.98 -7.23
N PHE A 16 14.80 9.72 -7.15
CA PHE A 16 14.05 9.24 -6.01
C PHE A 16 14.97 8.69 -4.92
N SER A 17 15.32 9.52 -3.95
CA SER A 17 15.88 9.05 -2.69
C SER A 17 14.73 8.72 -1.73
N VAL A 18 14.55 7.44 -1.39
CA VAL A 18 13.62 7.00 -0.31
C VAL A 18 14.15 7.45 1.05
N SER A 19 15.39 7.96 1.09
CA SER A 19 16.07 8.29 2.32
C SER A 19 15.45 9.51 2.99
N GLU A 20 14.94 9.29 4.18
CA GLU A 20 14.90 10.26 5.28
C GLU A 20 13.93 11.43 5.21
N ARG A 21 12.99 11.49 4.27
CA ARG A 21 11.91 12.47 4.41
C ARG A 21 11.10 12.14 5.64
N ASN A 22 11.07 13.07 6.59
CA ASN A 22 10.09 13.00 7.67
C ASN A 22 8.70 13.26 7.06
N TRP A 23 8.12 12.21 6.46
CA TRP A 23 6.84 12.29 5.76
C TRP A 23 5.72 12.84 6.65
N ARG A 24 5.83 12.72 7.98
CA ARG A 24 4.85 13.28 8.93
C ARG A 24 4.94 14.79 8.97
N GLU A 25 6.13 15.33 8.94
CA GLU A 25 6.37 16.76 8.86
C GLU A 25 5.88 17.33 7.52
N GLU A 26 6.16 16.64 6.42
CA GLU A 26 5.62 16.99 5.11
C GLU A 26 4.08 16.95 5.11
N LEU A 27 3.49 15.89 5.68
CA LEU A 27 2.04 15.75 5.79
C LEU A 27 1.41 16.88 6.60
N SER A 28 2.06 17.32 7.69
CA SER A 28 1.59 18.40 8.55
C SER A 28 1.59 19.77 7.85
N ARG A 29 2.47 19.95 6.85
CA ARG A 29 2.59 21.21 6.06
C ARG A 29 1.64 21.26 4.85
N MET A 30 1.04 20.13 4.49
CA MET A 30 0.17 20.06 3.32
C MET A 30 -1.18 20.74 3.56
N SER A 31 -1.74 21.32 2.49
CA SER A 31 -3.12 21.79 2.49
C SER A 31 -4.09 20.61 2.63
N ILE A 32 -4.97 20.68 3.64
CA ILE A 32 -5.93 19.62 3.93
C ILE A 32 -7.15 19.78 3.02
N PRO A 33 -7.49 18.76 2.20
CA PRO A 33 -8.70 18.79 1.39
C PRO A 33 -9.96 18.97 2.25
N ILE A 34 -10.95 19.66 1.73
CA ILE A 34 -12.18 19.97 2.45
C ILE A 34 -12.95 18.68 2.86
N SER A 35 -12.86 17.64 2.03
CA SER A 35 -13.45 16.32 2.31
C SER A 35 -12.81 15.60 3.50
N VAL A 36 -11.55 15.91 3.82
CA VAL A 36 -10.85 15.38 5.00
C VAL A 36 -11.10 16.28 6.20
N LYS A 37 -11.04 17.60 6.00
CA LYS A 37 -11.18 18.59 7.07
C LYS A 37 -12.56 18.56 7.72
N ASN A 38 -13.61 18.39 6.92
CA ASN A 38 -14.99 18.42 7.40
C ASN A 38 -15.50 17.08 7.96
N ASP A 39 -14.73 16.01 7.79
CA ASP A 39 -15.05 14.70 8.33
C ASP A 39 -14.28 14.44 9.63
N VAL A 40 -15.00 14.19 10.71
CA VAL A 40 -14.45 14.01 12.06
C VAL A 40 -13.51 12.80 12.10
N LEU A 41 -13.89 11.70 11.45
CA LEU A 41 -13.14 10.47 11.46
C LEU A 41 -11.83 10.59 10.65
N LEU A 42 -11.92 11.20 9.46
CA LEU A 42 -10.74 11.43 8.62
C LEU A 42 -9.78 12.46 9.24
N SER A 43 -10.33 13.50 9.86
CA SER A 43 -9.52 14.49 10.59
C SER A 43 -8.80 13.87 11.78
N LYS A 44 -9.50 13.07 12.60
CA LYS A 44 -8.91 12.29 13.70
C LYS A 44 -7.79 11.36 13.20
N THR A 45 -8.02 10.70 12.06
CA THR A 45 -7.04 9.81 11.43
C THR A 45 -5.81 10.57 10.97
N LEU A 46 -5.99 11.72 10.33
CA LEU A 46 -4.87 12.57 9.91
C LEU A 46 -4.01 13.01 11.12
N HIS A 47 -4.66 13.42 12.22
CA HIS A 47 -3.94 13.78 13.45
C HIS A 47 -3.16 12.61 14.04
N SER A 48 -3.74 11.41 14.09
CA SER A 48 -3.04 10.20 14.55
C SER A 48 -1.82 9.90 13.69
N LEU A 49 -1.95 10.02 12.36
CA LEU A 49 -0.84 9.79 11.43
C LEU A 49 0.31 10.80 11.60
N ILE A 50 -0.01 12.07 11.83
CA ILE A 50 0.98 13.12 12.04
C ILE A 50 1.72 12.91 13.36
N ASN A 51 1.00 12.61 14.44
CA ASN A 51 1.58 12.52 15.79
C ASN A 51 2.26 11.15 16.02
N ASP A 52 1.56 10.05 15.75
CA ASP A 52 1.97 8.71 16.11
C ASP A 52 2.56 7.92 14.93
N GLY A 53 2.33 8.39 13.69
CA GLY A 53 2.74 7.71 12.45
C GLY A 53 1.95 6.43 12.16
N ARG A 54 0.93 6.12 12.94
CA ARG A 54 0.12 4.89 12.84
C ARG A 54 -1.35 5.17 13.10
N VAL A 55 -2.18 4.28 12.54
CA VAL A 55 -3.60 4.17 12.84
C VAL A 55 -3.79 2.95 13.74
N SER A 56 -4.54 3.08 14.84
CA SER A 56 -4.86 1.92 15.68
C SER A 56 -5.79 0.95 14.96
N CYS A 57 -5.87 -0.30 15.43
CA CYS A 57 -6.77 -1.30 14.83
C CYS A 57 -8.23 -0.85 14.89
N GLU A 58 -8.66 -0.27 16.00
CA GLU A 58 -10.02 0.21 16.22
C GLU A 58 -10.36 1.37 15.27
N LEU A 59 -9.42 2.32 15.12
CA LEU A 59 -9.58 3.43 14.19
C LEU A 59 -9.57 2.94 12.72
N GLY A 60 -8.78 1.92 12.43
CA GLY A 60 -8.75 1.26 11.11
C GLY A 60 -10.07 0.58 10.76
N GLU A 61 -10.69 -0.12 11.72
CA GLU A 61 -12.00 -0.74 11.57
C GLU A 61 -13.10 0.31 11.38
N GLU A 62 -13.06 1.38 12.17
CA GLU A 62 -13.99 2.51 12.04
C GLU A 62 -13.88 3.18 10.66
N LEU A 63 -12.67 3.39 10.15
CA LEU A 63 -12.42 3.90 8.81
C LEU A 63 -12.97 2.98 7.73
N HIS A 64 -12.74 1.68 7.85
CA HIS A 64 -13.22 0.70 6.88
C HIS A 64 -14.75 0.70 6.79
N THR A 65 -15.42 0.86 7.91
CA THR A 65 -16.87 0.75 8.01
C THR A 65 -17.59 2.06 7.67
N ASN A 66 -17.04 3.20 8.11
CA ASN A 66 -17.80 4.47 8.16
C ASN A 66 -17.19 5.59 7.31
N ALA A 67 -15.92 5.49 6.86
CA ALA A 67 -15.30 6.58 6.13
C ALA A 67 -15.89 6.75 4.72
N PRO A 68 -16.24 7.98 4.31
CA PRO A 68 -16.68 8.24 2.95
C PRO A 68 -15.51 8.02 1.97
N LEU A 69 -15.71 7.19 0.94
CA LEU A 69 -14.67 6.80 -0.02
C LEU A 69 -13.93 8.01 -0.65
N PRO A 70 -14.60 9.09 -1.07
CA PRO A 70 -13.89 10.26 -1.61
C PRO A 70 -12.94 10.91 -0.62
N GLY A 71 -13.35 11.02 0.64
CA GLY A 71 -12.50 11.56 1.71
C GLY A 71 -11.34 10.65 2.06
N LEU A 72 -11.59 9.33 2.13
CA LEU A 72 -10.54 8.33 2.35
C LEU A 72 -9.51 8.33 1.23
N THR A 73 -9.95 8.43 -0.03
CA THR A 73 -9.06 8.56 -1.19
C THR A 73 -8.22 9.84 -1.12
N ALA A 74 -8.84 10.97 -0.74
CA ALA A 74 -8.11 12.23 -0.59
C ALA A 74 -7.04 12.14 0.51
N LEU A 75 -7.34 11.52 1.65
CA LEU A 75 -6.39 11.28 2.73
C LEU A 75 -5.24 10.35 2.29
N ALA A 76 -5.55 9.26 1.58
CA ALA A 76 -4.56 8.35 1.04
C ALA A 76 -3.61 9.05 0.04
N MET A 77 -4.14 9.92 -0.81
CA MET A 77 -3.33 10.73 -1.75
C MET A 77 -2.42 11.72 -1.03
N MET A 78 -2.87 12.33 0.07
CA MET A 78 -2.01 13.18 0.90
C MET A 78 -0.83 12.38 1.48
N ILE A 79 -1.11 11.22 2.05
CA ILE A 79 -0.07 10.33 2.63
C ILE A 79 0.91 9.89 1.53
N LYS A 80 0.40 9.47 0.37
CA LYS A 80 1.22 9.09 -0.79
C LYS A 80 2.15 10.24 -1.19
N LYS A 81 1.59 11.45 -1.31
CA LYS A 81 2.35 12.63 -1.72
C LYS A 81 3.41 13.03 -0.68
N ALA A 82 3.08 12.95 0.60
CA ALA A 82 4.02 13.23 1.68
C ALA A 82 5.19 12.22 1.68
N ARG A 83 4.93 10.95 1.39
CA ARG A 83 5.95 9.87 1.41
C ARG A 83 6.76 9.77 0.14
N PHE A 84 6.14 9.94 -1.02
CA PHE A 84 6.70 9.58 -2.32
C PHE A 84 6.67 10.72 -3.34
N GLY A 85 6.17 11.90 -2.95
CA GLY A 85 5.99 13.00 -3.89
C GLY A 85 5.03 12.63 -5.02
N ASP A 86 5.38 12.97 -6.25
CA ASP A 86 4.57 12.65 -7.43
C ASP A 86 4.91 11.27 -8.04
N SER A 87 5.91 10.57 -7.48
CA SER A 87 6.32 9.25 -7.97
C SER A 87 5.26 8.19 -7.69
N ILE A 88 5.08 7.28 -8.65
CA ILE A 88 4.23 6.10 -8.55
C ILE A 88 5.10 4.88 -8.84
N PHE A 89 5.02 3.88 -7.97
CA PHE A 89 5.74 2.62 -8.13
C PHE A 89 4.78 1.54 -8.58
N PHE A 90 5.17 0.78 -9.58
CA PHE A 90 4.43 -0.40 -10.02
C PHE A 90 5.41 -1.52 -10.36
N ASN A 91 4.94 -2.74 -10.17
CA ASN A 91 5.67 -3.94 -10.57
C ASN A 91 4.95 -4.60 -11.75
N GLU A 92 5.70 -4.91 -12.78
CA GLU A 92 5.23 -5.74 -13.87
C GLU A 92 5.82 -7.14 -13.67
N ASN A 93 4.97 -8.13 -13.37
CA ASN A 93 5.40 -9.50 -13.12
C ASN A 93 4.80 -10.43 -14.17
N LEU A 94 5.65 -11.22 -14.80
CA LEU A 94 5.24 -12.34 -15.63
C LEU A 94 5.42 -13.64 -14.84
N HIS A 95 4.32 -14.30 -14.50
CA HIS A 95 4.34 -15.62 -13.90
C HIS A 95 4.47 -16.68 -14.99
N VAL A 96 5.62 -17.35 -15.03
CA VAL A 96 5.85 -18.50 -15.92
C VAL A 96 5.84 -19.76 -15.07
N ASN A 97 4.73 -20.48 -15.08
CA ASN A 97 4.61 -21.79 -14.45
C ASN A 97 4.81 -22.89 -15.49
N THR A 98 5.94 -23.54 -15.47
CA THR A 98 6.25 -24.65 -16.39
C THR A 98 5.52 -25.94 -16.00
N THR A 99 5.12 -26.07 -14.73
CA THR A 99 4.35 -27.21 -14.22
C THR A 99 3.58 -26.82 -12.95
N ASN A 100 2.43 -27.42 -12.75
CA ASN A 100 1.65 -27.33 -11.52
C ASN A 100 1.85 -28.58 -10.61
N VAL A 101 2.67 -29.53 -11.02
CA VAL A 101 3.07 -30.67 -10.19
C VAL A 101 4.09 -30.19 -9.15
N CYS A 102 3.73 -30.28 -7.88
CA CYS A 102 4.54 -29.82 -6.77
C CYS A 102 4.60 -30.84 -5.65
N THR A 103 5.79 -31.07 -5.12
CA THR A 103 6.03 -31.97 -3.99
C THR A 103 5.64 -31.36 -2.65
N LEU A 104 5.58 -30.02 -2.57
CA LEU A 104 5.15 -29.30 -1.35
C LEU A 104 3.63 -29.38 -1.19
N ALA A 105 3.16 -29.59 0.03
CA ALA A 105 1.75 -29.73 0.39
C ALA A 105 1.20 -28.49 1.10
N CYS A 106 1.45 -27.28 0.57
CA CYS A 106 0.99 -26.03 1.17
C CYS A 106 -0.55 -25.96 1.21
N ARG A 107 -1.12 -25.74 2.40
CA ARG A 107 -2.58 -25.76 2.63
C ARG A 107 -3.36 -24.73 1.81
N PHE A 108 -2.75 -23.58 1.50
CA PHE A 108 -3.41 -22.50 0.79
C PHE A 108 -3.14 -22.49 -0.74
N CYS A 109 -2.41 -23.48 -1.26
CA CYS A 109 -2.05 -23.51 -2.66
C CYS A 109 -3.16 -24.09 -3.53
N ALA A 110 -3.88 -23.24 -4.25
CA ALA A 110 -4.92 -23.64 -5.21
C ALA A 110 -4.35 -24.17 -6.54
N PHE A 111 -3.05 -23.96 -6.83
CA PHE A 111 -2.45 -24.29 -8.12
C PHE A 111 -1.83 -25.69 -8.17
N ARG A 112 -1.58 -26.29 -7.01
CA ARG A 112 -0.90 -27.57 -6.95
C ARG A 112 -1.78 -28.70 -7.45
N LYS A 113 -1.20 -29.53 -8.33
CA LYS A 113 -1.68 -30.90 -8.61
C LYS A 113 -0.68 -31.91 -8.05
N GLY A 114 -1.20 -32.99 -7.51
CA GLY A 114 -0.38 -34.10 -7.06
C GLY A 114 0.23 -34.87 -8.25
N PRO A 115 1.29 -35.67 -8.04
CA PRO A 115 2.02 -36.38 -9.10
C PRO A 115 1.18 -37.46 -9.80
N ARG A 116 -0.01 -37.76 -9.32
CA ARG A 116 -0.96 -38.77 -9.86
C ARG A 116 -2.26 -38.16 -10.39
N HIS A 117 -2.26 -36.93 -10.72
CA HIS A 117 -3.42 -36.26 -11.34
C HIS A 117 -3.32 -36.23 -12.84
#